data_a31b085a7f504e72b81cab8b54839050
#
_entry.id   a31b085a7f504e72b81cab8b54839050
#
_cell.length_a   1.000
_cell.length_b   1.000
_cell.length_c   1.000
_cell.angle_alpha   90.00
_cell.angle_beta   90.00
_cell.angle_gamma   90.00
#
_symmetry.space_group_name_H-M   'P 1'
#
loop_
_entity.id
_entity.type
_entity.pdbx_description
1 polymer ?
#
loop_
_entity_poly.entity_id
_entity_poly.type
_entity_poly.pdbx_seq_one_letter_code
_entity_poly.pdbx_strand_id
1 'polypeptide(L)'
;MSARLVTHPVPTSSLRTPPPLVPLPKPPHSALKTVSFLADLHRRAAEFPRRIAFAEAGDARVLDAVRRLRKQGVVLPVLVLDPDAAETHEAARATGAECVDPTHDAHSDRLVEALILARAHRGLSLEGAQRLARDPLVFATWLLHERGVHGCVAGAVRTTADVLRYALREAVEQMDFD
;
A
#
# COMPACT_ATOMS: atom_id res chain seq x y z
N MET A 1 0.13 -42.62 26.64
CA MET A 1 -1.01 -41.73 26.31
C MET A 1 -0.53 -40.77 25.24
N SER A 2 -0.83 -41.05 23.97
CA SER A 2 -0.36 -40.24 22.83
C SER A 2 -1.44 -39.21 22.47
N ALA A 3 -1.10 -37.95 22.65
CA ALA A 3 -1.97 -36.85 22.23
C ALA A 3 -1.87 -36.69 20.69
N ARG A 4 -2.96 -36.92 19.97
CA ARG A 4 -3.05 -36.62 18.53
C ARG A 4 -3.24 -35.11 18.35
N LEU A 5 -2.29 -34.49 17.64
CA LEU A 5 -2.45 -33.12 17.13
C LEU A 5 -3.55 -33.14 16.08
N VAL A 6 -4.65 -32.46 16.35
CA VAL A 6 -5.69 -32.20 15.37
C VAL A 6 -5.31 -30.94 14.62
N THR A 7 -4.83 -31.11 13.39
CA THR A 7 -4.60 -30.00 12.47
C THR A 7 -5.92 -29.60 11.84
N HIS A 8 -6.44 -28.43 12.21
CA HIS A 8 -7.55 -27.80 11.50
C HIS A 8 -7.04 -27.16 10.21
N PRO A 9 -7.65 -27.41 9.04
CA PRO A 9 -7.29 -26.71 7.82
C PRO A 9 -7.71 -25.24 7.95
N VAL A 10 -6.75 -24.34 7.77
CA VAL A 10 -7.00 -22.90 7.66
C VAL A 10 -7.82 -22.66 6.37
N PRO A 11 -8.96 -21.94 6.42
CA PRO A 11 -9.71 -21.64 5.21
C PRO A 11 -8.85 -20.73 4.32
N THR A 12 -8.51 -21.22 3.14
CA THR A 12 -7.90 -20.43 2.07
C THR A 12 -8.88 -19.34 1.65
N SER A 13 -8.72 -18.15 2.23
CA SER A 13 -9.37 -16.95 1.76
C SER A 13 -9.00 -16.77 0.29
N SER A 14 -9.99 -16.80 -0.59
CA SER A 14 -9.83 -16.64 -2.03
C SER A 14 -9.23 -15.26 -2.31
N LEU A 15 -7.91 -15.22 -2.49
CA LEU A 15 -7.20 -14.07 -3.06
C LEU A 15 -7.85 -13.78 -4.41
N ARG A 16 -8.64 -12.74 -4.49
CA ARG A 16 -9.09 -12.23 -5.79
C ARG A 16 -7.86 -11.80 -6.56
N THR A 17 -7.44 -12.63 -7.49
CA THR A 17 -6.42 -12.27 -8.48
C THR A 17 -6.80 -10.92 -9.09
N PRO A 18 -5.91 -9.91 -9.07
CA PRO A 18 -6.18 -8.67 -9.77
C PRO A 18 -6.44 -8.99 -11.25
N PRO A 19 -7.40 -8.31 -11.89
CA PRO A 19 -7.68 -8.54 -13.29
C PRO A 19 -6.40 -8.33 -14.12
N PRO A 20 -6.19 -9.13 -15.21
CA PRO A 20 -5.04 -8.99 -16.07
C PRO A 20 -4.94 -7.55 -16.60
N LEU A 21 -3.72 -7.04 -16.70
CA LEU A 21 -3.46 -5.73 -17.30
C LEU A 21 -3.98 -5.72 -18.73
N VAL A 22 -5.13 -5.08 -18.95
CA VAL A 22 -5.65 -4.86 -20.29
C VAL A 22 -4.76 -3.81 -20.96
N PRO A 23 -4.19 -4.09 -22.14
CA PRO A 23 -3.41 -3.09 -22.88
C PRO A 23 -4.28 -1.87 -23.17
N LEU A 24 -3.78 -0.68 -22.83
CA LEU A 24 -4.48 0.56 -23.13
C LEU A 24 -4.65 0.72 -24.65
N PRO A 25 -5.85 1.05 -25.16
CA PRO A 25 -6.05 1.32 -26.57
C PRO A 25 -5.17 2.51 -27.00
N LYS A 26 -4.47 2.36 -28.13
CA LYS A 26 -3.72 3.48 -28.72
C LYS A 26 -4.69 4.61 -29.07
N PRO A 27 -4.38 5.87 -28.70
CA PRO A 27 -5.22 6.99 -29.07
C PRO A 27 -5.27 7.19 -30.58
N PRO A 28 -6.40 7.52 -31.19
CA PRO A 28 -6.50 7.82 -32.61
C PRO A 28 -5.68 9.08 -32.96
N HIS A 29 -4.90 8.97 -34.04
CA HIS A 29 -3.97 10.01 -34.49
C HIS A 29 -4.62 11.25 -35.15
N SER A 30 -5.91 11.49 -34.99
CA SER A 30 -6.59 12.61 -35.62
C SER A 30 -7.50 13.36 -34.66
N ALA A 31 -7.02 14.44 -34.14
CA ALA A 31 -7.61 15.71 -33.75
C ALA A 31 -6.79 16.35 -32.64
N LEU A 32 -5.84 17.18 -33.00
CA LEU A 32 -5.16 18.11 -32.09
C LEU A 32 -6.13 19.17 -31.56
N LYS A 33 -7.06 18.76 -30.67
CA LYS A 33 -7.55 19.68 -29.66
C LYS A 33 -6.49 19.62 -28.56
N THR A 34 -5.94 20.76 -28.19
CA THR A 34 -4.98 20.92 -27.11
C THR A 34 -5.66 20.56 -25.78
N VAL A 35 -5.93 19.28 -25.57
CA VAL A 35 -6.30 18.76 -24.26
C VAL A 35 -5.04 18.87 -23.44
N SER A 36 -5.08 19.67 -22.38
CA SER A 36 -3.95 19.75 -21.45
C SER A 36 -3.51 18.31 -21.09
N PHE A 37 -2.20 18.04 -21.15
CA PHE A 37 -1.62 16.75 -20.77
C PHE A 37 -2.21 16.20 -19.45
N LEU A 38 -2.39 17.10 -18.47
CA LEU A 38 -2.99 16.72 -17.18
C LEU A 38 -4.46 16.29 -17.31
N ALA A 39 -5.24 16.95 -18.18
CA ALA A 39 -6.64 16.58 -18.39
C ALA A 39 -6.75 15.20 -19.07
N ASP A 40 -5.87 14.88 -20.01
CA ASP A 40 -5.82 13.56 -20.63
C ASP A 40 -5.38 12.49 -19.64
N LEU A 41 -4.37 12.78 -18.80
CA LEU A 41 -3.92 11.89 -17.76
C LEU A 41 -5.04 11.59 -16.74
N HIS A 42 -5.76 12.61 -16.27
CA HIS A 42 -6.89 12.44 -15.36
C HIS A 42 -8.01 11.61 -15.98
N ARG A 43 -8.36 11.88 -17.24
CA ARG A 43 -9.38 11.11 -17.95
C ARG A 43 -9.01 9.63 -18.03
N ARG A 44 -7.76 9.32 -18.43
CA ARG A 44 -7.26 7.94 -18.51
C ARG A 44 -7.20 7.25 -17.15
N ALA A 45 -6.80 7.97 -16.10
CA ALA A 45 -6.78 7.43 -14.74
C ALA A 45 -8.20 7.13 -14.23
N ALA A 46 -9.18 7.98 -14.57
CA ALA A 46 -10.57 7.79 -14.17
C ALA A 46 -11.27 6.61 -14.91
N GLU A 47 -10.78 6.20 -16.08
CA GLU A 47 -11.31 5.03 -16.79
C GLU A 47 -11.03 3.73 -16.01
N PHE A 48 -9.89 3.66 -15.31
CA PHE A 48 -9.47 2.48 -14.54
C PHE A 48 -8.80 2.92 -13.22
N PRO A 49 -9.57 3.42 -12.24
CA PRO A 49 -9.02 3.88 -10.97
C PRO A 49 -8.24 2.77 -10.26
N ARG A 50 -7.04 3.08 -9.82
CA ARG A 50 -6.17 2.13 -9.13
C ARG A 50 -6.16 2.39 -7.63
N ARG A 51 -6.01 1.34 -6.86
CA ARG A 51 -5.80 1.45 -5.41
C ARG A 51 -4.39 1.96 -5.16
N ILE A 52 -4.27 3.09 -4.47
CA ILE A 52 -2.99 3.74 -4.15
C ILE A 52 -2.91 3.92 -2.64
N ALA A 53 -1.87 3.36 -2.03
CA ALA A 53 -1.59 3.52 -0.61
C ALA A 53 -0.94 4.88 -0.33
N PHE A 54 -1.36 5.53 0.75
CA PHE A 54 -0.77 6.75 1.28
C PHE A 54 -0.29 6.46 2.69
N ALA A 55 1.03 6.48 2.90
CA ALA A 55 1.68 6.06 4.14
C ALA A 55 1.65 7.13 5.26
N GLU A 56 1.26 8.36 4.95
CA GLU A 56 1.32 9.49 5.89
C GLU A 56 -0.08 10.06 6.12
N ALA A 57 -0.98 9.19 6.63
CA ALA A 57 -2.39 9.50 6.86
C ALA A 57 -2.66 10.55 7.94
N GLY A 58 -1.65 10.94 8.71
CA GLY A 58 -1.72 12.04 9.70
C GLY A 58 -1.45 13.42 9.12
N ASP A 59 -0.88 13.53 7.91
CA ASP A 59 -0.53 14.84 7.32
C ASP A 59 -1.73 15.49 6.64
N ALA A 60 -2.05 16.74 7.02
CA ALA A 60 -3.20 17.47 6.50
C ALA A 60 -3.16 17.67 4.98
N ARG A 61 -1.95 17.81 4.39
CA ARG A 61 -1.76 17.97 2.93
C ARG A 61 -2.11 16.67 2.20
N VAL A 62 -1.73 15.53 2.80
CA VAL A 62 -2.07 14.20 2.27
C VAL A 62 -3.58 13.99 2.33
N LEU A 63 -4.21 14.29 3.46
CA LEU A 63 -5.67 14.15 3.61
C LEU A 63 -6.44 15.04 2.63
N ASP A 64 -5.97 16.27 2.39
CA ASP A 64 -6.58 17.18 1.43
C ASP A 64 -6.41 16.65 -0.02
N ALA A 65 -5.23 16.16 -0.37
CA ALA A 65 -4.99 15.53 -1.66
C ALA A 65 -5.90 14.30 -1.86
N VAL A 66 -6.03 13.45 -0.85
CA VAL A 66 -6.90 12.26 -0.88
C VAL A 66 -8.37 12.63 -1.11
N ARG A 67 -8.89 13.67 -0.43
CA ARG A 67 -10.25 14.17 -0.66
C ARG A 67 -10.45 14.62 -2.11
N ARG A 68 -9.49 15.36 -2.67
CA ARG A 68 -9.54 15.83 -4.07
C ARG A 68 -9.49 14.67 -5.06
N LEU A 69 -8.56 13.74 -4.89
CA LEU A 69 -8.41 12.57 -5.76
C LEU A 69 -9.65 11.69 -5.75
N ARG A 70 -10.26 11.47 -4.56
CA ARG A 70 -11.55 10.77 -4.45
C ARG A 70 -12.66 11.49 -5.19
N LYS A 71 -12.78 12.80 -5.00
CA LYS A 71 -13.80 13.61 -5.69
C LYS A 71 -13.65 13.55 -7.21
N GLN A 72 -12.41 13.46 -7.71
CA GLN A 72 -12.11 13.34 -9.13
C GLN A 72 -12.27 11.93 -9.68
N GLY A 73 -12.36 10.92 -8.82
CA GLY A 73 -12.50 9.51 -9.23
C GLY A 73 -11.28 8.93 -9.95
N VAL A 74 -10.10 9.56 -9.84
CA VAL A 74 -8.89 9.15 -10.56
C VAL A 74 -8.08 8.05 -9.87
N VAL A 75 -8.29 7.87 -8.56
CA VAL A 75 -7.69 6.79 -7.77
C VAL A 75 -8.67 6.29 -6.71
N LEU A 76 -8.43 5.09 -6.20
CA LEU A 76 -9.04 4.52 -5.01
C LEU A 76 -8.00 4.62 -3.87
N PRO A 77 -8.00 5.70 -3.06
CA PRO A 77 -6.99 5.90 -2.05
C PRO A 77 -7.19 4.97 -0.86
N VAL A 78 -6.08 4.41 -0.37
CA VAL A 78 -5.97 3.60 0.84
C VAL A 78 -5.05 4.34 1.80
N LEU A 79 -5.58 4.83 2.91
CA LEU A 79 -4.82 5.50 3.95
C LEU A 79 -4.29 4.47 4.95
N VAL A 80 -2.97 4.38 5.08
CA VAL A 80 -2.35 3.55 6.12
C VAL A 80 -2.24 4.38 7.39
N LEU A 81 -2.98 3.97 8.42
CA LEU A 81 -3.00 4.67 9.70
C LEU A 81 -1.69 4.45 10.46
N ASP A 82 -1.26 5.46 11.19
CA ASP A 82 -0.15 5.33 12.13
C ASP A 82 -0.69 4.88 13.49
N PRO A 83 -0.37 3.65 13.95
CA PRO A 83 -0.85 3.16 15.24
C PRO A 83 -0.37 4.00 16.43
N ASP A 84 0.73 4.72 16.27
CA ASP A 84 1.33 5.53 17.31
C ASP A 84 0.81 7.00 17.30
N ALA A 85 -0.10 7.34 16.34
CA ALA A 85 -0.73 8.65 16.19
C ALA A 85 -2.27 8.54 16.09
N ALA A 86 -2.88 7.85 17.06
CA ALA A 86 -4.33 7.55 17.07
C ALA A 86 -5.23 8.79 16.97
N GLU A 87 -4.75 9.95 17.43
CA GLU A 87 -5.43 11.25 17.34
C GLU A 87 -5.68 11.69 15.88
N THR A 88 -4.90 11.18 14.93
CA THR A 88 -5.05 11.50 13.49
C THR A 88 -6.08 10.62 12.78
N HIS A 89 -6.48 9.50 13.38
CA HIS A 89 -7.30 8.49 12.73
C HIS A 89 -8.71 8.98 12.38
N GLU A 90 -9.30 9.83 13.20
CA GLU A 90 -10.62 10.41 12.93
C GLU A 90 -10.58 11.29 11.67
N ALA A 91 -9.56 12.15 11.54
CA ALA A 91 -9.38 13.01 10.38
C ALA A 91 -9.13 12.19 9.10
N ALA A 92 -8.39 11.09 9.20
CA ALA A 92 -8.19 10.16 8.09
C ALA A 92 -9.50 9.50 7.66
N ARG A 93 -10.27 8.95 8.60
CA ARG A 93 -11.59 8.33 8.34
C ARG A 93 -12.60 9.33 7.78
N ALA A 94 -12.55 10.58 8.22
CA ALA A 94 -13.43 11.65 7.71
C ALA A 94 -13.20 12.00 6.24
N THR A 95 -12.09 11.55 5.61
CA THR A 95 -11.91 11.65 4.16
C THR A 95 -12.85 10.74 3.38
N GLY A 96 -13.39 9.70 4.04
CA GLY A 96 -14.18 8.62 3.46
C GLY A 96 -13.36 7.69 2.55
N ALA A 97 -12.01 7.77 2.56
CA ALA A 97 -11.14 6.79 1.94
C ALA A 97 -11.11 5.50 2.76
N GLU A 98 -10.69 4.40 2.14
CA GLU A 98 -10.36 3.18 2.85
C GLU A 98 -9.21 3.46 3.83
N CYS A 99 -9.35 3.04 5.08
CA CYS A 99 -8.30 3.17 6.09
C CYS A 99 -7.89 1.78 6.54
N VAL A 100 -6.59 1.53 6.57
CA VAL A 100 -5.99 0.26 7.01
C VAL A 100 -5.10 0.55 8.21
N ASP A 101 -5.30 -0.21 9.28
CA ASP A 101 -4.49 -0.13 10.50
C ASP A 101 -3.52 -1.31 10.51
N PRO A 102 -2.19 -1.07 10.48
CA PRO A 102 -1.19 -2.14 10.50
C PRO A 102 -1.29 -3.09 11.70
N THR A 103 -1.93 -2.69 12.79
CA THR A 103 -2.08 -3.55 13.98
C THR A 103 -3.29 -4.48 13.94
N HIS A 104 -4.22 -4.24 13.04
CA HIS A 104 -5.48 -4.98 12.95
C HIS A 104 -5.73 -5.59 11.55
N ASP A 105 -4.76 -5.47 10.64
CA ASP A 105 -4.89 -5.98 9.28
C ASP A 105 -4.39 -7.42 9.15
N ALA A 106 -5.07 -8.22 8.35
CA ALA A 106 -4.74 -9.62 8.11
C ALA A 106 -3.36 -9.83 7.44
N HIS A 107 -2.77 -8.78 6.85
CA HIS A 107 -1.43 -8.85 6.24
C HIS A 107 -0.31 -8.65 7.25
N SER A 108 -0.59 -8.23 8.49
CA SER A 108 0.42 -7.88 9.49
C SER A 108 1.25 -9.07 9.93
N ASP A 109 0.62 -10.20 10.22
CA ASP A 109 1.35 -11.42 10.63
C ASP A 109 2.28 -11.91 9.53
N ARG A 110 1.82 -11.89 8.27
CA ARG A 110 2.61 -12.27 7.10
C ARG A 110 3.79 -11.33 6.87
N LEU A 111 3.61 -10.02 7.11
CA LEU A 111 4.68 -9.05 7.06
C LEU A 111 5.74 -9.34 8.13
N VAL A 112 5.32 -9.63 9.37
CA VAL A 112 6.24 -9.99 10.46
C VAL A 112 7.07 -11.23 10.09
N GLU A 113 6.42 -12.28 9.58
CA GLU A 113 7.11 -13.50 9.12
C GLU A 113 8.11 -13.20 8.00
N ALA A 114 7.70 -12.42 6.99
CA ALA A 114 8.56 -12.04 5.88
C ALA A 114 9.78 -11.22 6.34
N LEU A 115 9.59 -10.28 7.27
CA LEU A 115 10.68 -9.48 7.85
C LEU A 115 11.67 -10.34 8.62
N ILE A 116 11.20 -11.33 9.39
CA ILE A 116 12.05 -12.26 10.12
C ILE A 116 12.88 -13.10 9.14
N LEU A 117 12.25 -13.65 8.11
CA LEU A 117 12.93 -14.47 7.10
C LEU A 117 13.98 -13.66 6.34
N ALA A 118 13.62 -12.47 5.84
CA ALA A 118 14.51 -11.62 5.07
C ALA A 118 15.71 -11.12 5.88
N ARG A 119 15.56 -10.94 7.20
CA ARG A 119 16.61 -10.39 8.07
C ARG A 119 17.15 -11.36 9.11
N ALA A 120 16.90 -12.66 8.97
CA ALA A 120 17.42 -13.70 9.85
C ALA A 120 18.95 -13.59 10.02
N HIS A 121 19.66 -13.32 8.92
CA HIS A 121 21.13 -13.16 8.90
C HIS A 121 21.63 -11.89 9.63
N ARG A 122 20.74 -10.94 9.93
CA ARG A 122 21.03 -9.69 10.66
C ARG A 122 20.55 -9.73 12.11
N GLY A 123 20.00 -10.84 12.57
CA GLY A 123 19.55 -11.03 13.94
C GLY A 123 18.32 -10.20 14.31
N LEU A 124 17.42 -9.92 13.37
CA LEU A 124 16.17 -9.22 13.68
C LEU A 124 15.33 -10.06 14.63
N SER A 125 15.02 -9.50 15.81
CA SER A 125 14.16 -10.18 16.79
C SER A 125 12.68 -10.09 16.36
N LEU A 126 11.84 -10.98 16.88
CA LEU A 126 10.39 -10.94 16.69
C LEU A 126 9.80 -9.58 17.07
N GLU A 127 10.20 -9.05 18.22
CA GLU A 127 9.76 -7.72 18.69
C GLU A 127 10.20 -6.61 17.72
N GLY A 128 11.41 -6.69 17.17
CA GLY A 128 11.90 -5.77 16.15
C GLY A 128 11.10 -5.86 14.86
N ALA A 129 10.74 -7.06 14.41
CA ALA A 129 9.90 -7.26 13.24
C ALA A 129 8.48 -6.73 13.45
N GLN A 130 7.89 -6.96 14.62
CA GLN A 130 6.57 -6.43 14.98
C GLN A 130 6.56 -4.89 15.00
N ARG A 131 7.61 -4.25 15.54
CA ARG A 131 7.73 -2.78 15.48
C ARG A 131 7.82 -2.26 14.06
N LEU A 132 8.61 -2.92 13.21
CA LEU A 132 8.74 -2.54 11.81
C LEU A 132 7.43 -2.72 11.04
N ALA A 133 6.70 -3.79 11.29
CA ALA A 133 5.42 -4.06 10.65
C ALA A 133 4.34 -3.01 10.99
N ARG A 134 4.48 -2.31 12.11
CA ARG A 134 3.59 -1.21 12.53
C ARG A 134 3.90 0.11 11.81
N ASP A 135 5.09 0.26 11.22
CA ASP A 135 5.45 1.48 10.49
C ASP A 135 4.59 1.63 9.24
N PRO A 136 3.83 2.74 9.07
CA PRO A 136 2.92 2.92 7.95
C PRO A 136 3.59 2.83 6.57
N LEU A 137 4.85 3.26 6.45
CA LEU A 137 5.57 3.19 5.19
C LEU A 137 5.97 1.76 4.85
N VAL A 138 6.48 1.02 5.85
CA VAL A 138 6.81 -0.40 5.69
C VAL A 138 5.56 -1.19 5.31
N PHE A 139 4.45 -0.94 6.00
CA PHE A 139 3.19 -1.61 5.73
C PHE A 139 2.61 -1.25 4.35
N ALA A 140 2.69 0.02 3.94
CA ALA A 140 2.24 0.44 2.61
C ALA A 140 3.05 -0.22 1.48
N THR A 141 4.38 -0.37 1.67
CA THR A 141 5.23 -1.09 0.71
C THR A 141 4.93 -2.58 0.69
N TRP A 142 4.63 -3.18 1.83
CA TRP A 142 4.16 -4.57 1.92
C TRP A 142 2.83 -4.79 1.19
N LEU A 143 1.85 -3.88 1.36
CA LEU A 143 0.59 -3.95 0.60
C LEU A 143 0.84 -3.89 -0.91
N LEU A 144 1.84 -3.14 -1.36
CA LEU A 144 2.23 -3.10 -2.76
C LEU A 144 2.86 -4.42 -3.22
N HIS A 145 3.74 -5.01 -2.42
CA HIS A 145 4.34 -6.33 -2.66
C HIS A 145 3.26 -7.42 -2.78
N GLU A 146 2.32 -7.47 -1.85
CA GLU A 146 1.19 -8.41 -1.84
C GLU A 146 0.13 -8.10 -2.93
N ARG A 147 0.35 -7.08 -3.75
CA ARG A 147 -0.60 -6.62 -4.77
C ARG A 147 -1.97 -6.20 -4.21
N GLY A 148 -2.03 -5.90 -2.94
CA GLY A 148 -3.21 -5.31 -2.29
C GLY A 148 -3.49 -3.88 -2.78
N VAL A 149 -2.43 -3.17 -3.21
CA VAL A 149 -2.50 -1.87 -3.88
C VAL A 149 -1.65 -1.89 -5.16
N HIS A 150 -1.82 -0.88 -6.02
CA HIS A 150 -1.13 -0.77 -7.31
C HIS A 150 0.01 0.26 -7.29
N GLY A 151 0.13 0.99 -6.20
CA GLY A 151 1.17 1.99 -5.98
C GLY A 151 1.14 2.50 -4.55
N CYS A 152 2.23 3.16 -4.15
CA CYS A 152 2.35 3.80 -2.84
C CYS A 152 2.86 5.23 -3.03
N VAL A 153 2.33 6.16 -2.23
CA VAL A 153 2.77 7.55 -2.14
C VAL A 153 3.22 7.83 -0.71
N ALA A 154 4.44 8.34 -0.59
CA ALA A 154 5.06 8.74 0.67
C ALA A 154 6.00 9.92 0.46
N GLY A 155 6.52 10.51 1.54
CA GLY A 155 7.52 11.59 1.48
C GLY A 155 6.94 12.99 1.70
N ALA A 156 5.72 13.10 2.23
CA ALA A 156 5.18 14.38 2.66
C ALA A 156 5.79 14.85 4.00
N VAL A 157 6.12 13.90 4.88
CA VAL A 157 6.71 14.13 6.21
C VAL A 157 8.10 13.52 6.30
N ARG A 158 8.28 12.31 5.77
CA ARG A 158 9.56 11.60 5.80
C ARG A 158 10.53 12.13 4.75
N THR A 159 11.84 12.05 5.06
CA THR A 159 12.87 12.43 4.10
C THR A 159 12.92 11.45 2.92
N THR A 160 13.36 11.93 1.74
CA THR A 160 13.57 11.07 0.58
C THR A 160 14.51 9.89 0.89
N ALA A 161 15.53 10.12 1.72
CA ALA A 161 16.46 9.07 2.15
C ALA A 161 15.77 7.97 2.95
N ASP A 162 14.80 8.32 3.82
CA ASP A 162 14.03 7.33 4.58
C ASP A 162 13.11 6.54 3.66
N VAL A 163 12.38 7.23 2.78
CA VAL A 163 11.49 6.58 1.80
C VAL A 163 12.28 5.61 0.92
N LEU A 164 13.44 6.04 0.37
CA LEU A 164 14.28 5.18 -0.45
C LEU A 164 14.89 4.03 0.33
N ARG A 165 15.29 4.25 1.59
CA ARG A 165 15.85 3.19 2.44
C ARG A 165 14.86 2.05 2.65
N TYR A 166 13.59 2.36 2.84
CA TYR A 166 12.55 1.34 3.01
C TYR A 166 12.12 0.77 1.66
N ALA A 167 11.82 1.60 0.67
CA ALA A 167 11.36 1.15 -0.64
C ALA A 167 12.42 0.30 -1.39
N LEU A 168 13.70 0.69 -1.34
CA LEU A 168 14.78 -0.03 -2.02
C LEU A 168 15.29 -1.24 -1.23
N ARG A 169 15.31 -1.18 0.10
CA ARG A 169 15.78 -2.31 0.91
C ARG A 169 14.78 -3.43 1.06
N GLU A 170 13.50 -3.13 1.03
CA GLU A 170 12.45 -4.10 1.30
C GLU A 170 11.75 -4.60 0.03
N ALA A 171 11.62 -3.73 -0.99
CA ALA A 171 11.02 -4.12 -2.26
C ALA A 171 12.06 -4.71 -3.25
N VAL A 172 13.33 -4.27 -3.19
CA VAL A 172 14.36 -4.67 -4.17
C VAL A 172 15.13 -5.92 -3.72
N GLU A 173 15.35 -6.11 -2.41
CA GLU A 173 16.01 -7.33 -1.91
C GLU A 173 15.11 -8.59 -2.02
N GLN A 174 13.79 -8.42 -2.27
CA GLN A 174 12.86 -9.53 -2.49
C GLN A 174 12.41 -9.69 -3.95
N MET A 175 12.79 -8.78 -4.83
CA MET A 175 12.61 -8.95 -6.26
C MET A 175 13.85 -9.65 -6.82
N ASP A 176 13.88 -10.99 -6.72
CA ASP A 176 14.70 -11.80 -7.62
C ASP A 176 14.22 -11.49 -9.04
N PHE A 177 15.03 -10.76 -9.76
CA PHE A 177 14.88 -10.61 -11.18
C PHE A 177 15.39 -11.91 -11.82
N ASP A 178 14.48 -12.88 -12.03
CA ASP A 178 14.66 -13.95 -13.00
C ASP A 178 14.51 -13.42 -14.43
#